data_f3a41979c3a1c81bc303d2f40e7df3ee
#
_entry.id   f3a41979c3a1c81bc303d2f40e7df3ee
#
_cell.length_a   1.000
_cell.length_b   1.000
_cell.length_c   1.000
_cell.angle_alpha   90.00
_cell.angle_beta   90.00
_cell.angle_gamma   90.00
#
_symmetry.space_group_name_H-M   'P 1'
#
loop_
_entity.id
_entity.type
_entity.pdbx_description
1 polymer ?
#
loop_
_entity_poly.entity_id
_entity_poly.type
_entity_poly.pdbx_seq_one_letter_code
_entity_poly.pdbx_strand_id
1 'polypeptide(L)'
;MAITEKLSRVPMGTILDTPSGKFKTIIVDTVEKLELPLAHMVPELTANILIPVLMLVYLFGLDWRLALISLVTIPVGAFCYMGMMKDYEKRYARVLAAGKNMDAATVEYIGGIEVVKTFNQGERSYKKYADAVAENETAKVTWFKQTNGYYVMGLSILTATLVGVLPLGSWLFINGRVEAGTLITCIILALGLVKPLIQ
;
A
#
# COMPACT_ATOMS: atom_id res chain seq x y z
N MET A 1 -7.35 -29.71 10.79
CA MET A 1 -7.48 -30.69 11.90
C MET A 1 -7.33 -30.06 13.28
N ALA A 2 -6.31 -29.27 13.59
CA ALA A 2 -6.11 -28.68 14.92
C ALA A 2 -7.28 -27.81 15.45
N ILE A 3 -7.98 -27.06 14.61
CA ILE A 3 -9.08 -26.17 15.02
C ILE A 3 -10.34 -26.99 15.39
N THR A 4 -10.68 -27.99 14.58
CA THR A 4 -11.81 -28.89 14.83
C THR A 4 -11.61 -29.73 16.09
N GLU A 5 -10.39 -30.20 16.34
CA GLU A 5 -10.03 -30.91 17.55
C GLU A 5 -10.09 -30.00 18.79
N LYS A 6 -9.70 -28.75 18.67
CA LYS A 6 -9.79 -27.79 19.77
C LYS A 6 -11.22 -27.39 20.06
N LEU A 7 -12.09 -27.26 19.04
CA LEU A 7 -13.51 -27.01 19.18
C LEU A 7 -14.23 -28.17 19.87
N SER A 8 -13.86 -29.44 19.66
CA SER A 8 -14.46 -30.59 20.33
C SER A 8 -14.14 -30.64 21.81
N ARG A 9 -13.14 -29.89 22.28
CA ARG A 9 -12.75 -29.81 23.72
C ARG A 9 -13.31 -28.59 24.44
N VAL A 10 -13.94 -27.67 23.71
CA VAL A 10 -14.53 -26.44 24.27
C VAL A 10 -15.85 -26.78 24.97
N PRO A 11 -16.16 -26.23 26.18
CA PRO A 11 -17.43 -26.43 26.85
C PRO A 11 -18.61 -26.04 25.95
N MET A 12 -19.66 -26.88 25.98
CA MET A 12 -20.86 -26.72 25.14
C MET A 12 -21.53 -25.34 25.29
N GLY A 13 -21.51 -24.77 26.52
CA GLY A 13 -22.04 -23.43 26.78
C GLY A 13 -21.39 -22.36 25.91
N THR A 14 -20.05 -22.39 25.75
CA THR A 14 -19.33 -21.43 24.91
C THR A 14 -19.71 -21.56 23.42
N ILE A 15 -20.03 -22.77 22.98
CA ILE A 15 -20.46 -23.02 21.60
C ILE A 15 -21.89 -22.52 21.38
N LEU A 16 -22.77 -22.73 22.33
CA LEU A 16 -24.18 -22.30 22.24
C LEU A 16 -24.35 -20.79 22.37
N ASP A 17 -23.50 -20.14 23.19
CA ASP A 17 -23.51 -18.68 23.38
C ASP A 17 -22.86 -17.90 22.25
N THR A 18 -22.18 -18.59 21.34
CA THR A 18 -21.46 -17.91 20.22
C THR A 18 -22.20 -18.16 18.91
N PRO A 19 -22.66 -17.09 18.22
CA PRO A 19 -23.31 -17.23 16.91
C PRO A 19 -22.43 -17.99 15.91
N SER A 20 -23.03 -18.93 15.18
CA SER A 20 -22.31 -19.75 14.18
C SER A 20 -21.55 -18.94 13.13
N GLY A 21 -22.06 -17.76 12.78
CA GLY A 21 -21.38 -16.80 11.91
C GLY A 21 -20.04 -16.31 12.45
N LYS A 22 -19.90 -16.19 13.78
CA LYS A 22 -18.63 -15.78 14.40
C LYS A 22 -17.57 -16.88 14.28
N PHE A 23 -17.96 -18.15 14.41
CA PHE A 23 -17.06 -19.27 14.16
C PHE A 23 -16.61 -19.32 12.70
N LYS A 24 -17.52 -19.12 11.75
CA LYS A 24 -17.18 -19.02 10.33
C LYS A 24 -16.16 -17.91 10.10
N THR A 25 -16.39 -16.72 10.64
CA THR A 25 -15.46 -15.58 10.50
C THR A 25 -14.07 -15.89 11.06
N ILE A 26 -13.99 -16.55 12.22
CA ILE A 26 -12.69 -16.88 12.83
C ILE A 26 -11.99 -18.00 12.05
N ILE A 27 -12.71 -19.05 11.65
CA ILE A 27 -12.10 -20.27 11.08
C ILE A 27 -11.82 -20.12 9.59
N VAL A 28 -12.67 -19.39 8.85
CA VAL A 28 -12.57 -19.24 7.40
C VAL A 28 -12.04 -17.86 7.03
N ASP A 29 -12.83 -16.81 7.35
CA ASP A 29 -12.54 -15.46 6.83
C ASP A 29 -11.24 -14.87 7.40
N THR A 30 -10.89 -15.17 8.67
CA THR A 30 -9.64 -14.68 9.26
C THR A 30 -8.44 -15.45 8.76
N VAL A 31 -8.56 -16.77 8.53
CA VAL A 31 -7.48 -17.60 7.97
C VAL A 31 -7.21 -17.19 6.52
N GLU A 32 -8.25 -17.02 5.72
CA GLU A 32 -8.13 -16.55 4.32
C GLU A 32 -7.48 -15.18 4.24
N LYS A 33 -7.85 -14.25 5.14
CA LYS A 33 -7.21 -12.93 5.24
C LYS A 33 -5.74 -12.98 5.64
N LEU A 34 -5.29 -14.01 6.33
CA LEU A 34 -3.88 -14.20 6.71
C LEU A 34 -3.10 -14.96 5.63
N GLU A 35 -3.74 -15.87 4.92
CA GLU A 35 -3.10 -16.68 3.88
C GLU A 35 -2.58 -15.81 2.74
N LEU A 36 -3.41 -14.88 2.25
CA LEU A 36 -3.04 -13.99 1.14
C LEU A 36 -1.79 -13.15 1.44
N PRO A 37 -1.70 -12.41 2.57
CA PRO A 37 -0.49 -11.68 2.93
C PRO A 37 0.73 -12.59 3.12
N LEU A 38 0.59 -13.74 3.78
CA LEU A 38 1.71 -14.64 4.01
C LEU A 38 2.24 -15.26 2.71
N ALA A 39 1.36 -15.67 1.81
CA ALA A 39 1.74 -16.27 0.54
C ALA A 39 2.42 -15.27 -0.41
N HIS A 40 2.03 -14.01 -0.37
CA HIS A 40 2.53 -12.97 -1.29
C HIS A 40 3.57 -12.06 -0.65
N MET A 41 3.37 -11.60 0.60
CA MET A 41 4.29 -10.64 1.22
C MET A 41 5.71 -11.20 1.43
N VAL A 42 5.85 -12.47 1.80
CA VAL A 42 7.20 -13.04 2.06
C VAL A 42 8.04 -13.14 0.78
N PRO A 43 7.55 -13.74 -0.33
CA PRO A 43 8.29 -13.75 -1.58
C PRO A 43 8.51 -12.36 -2.15
N GLU A 44 7.51 -11.48 -2.06
CA GLU A 44 7.54 -10.13 -2.61
C GLU A 44 8.54 -9.24 -1.85
N LEU A 45 8.53 -9.24 -0.51
CA LEU A 45 9.52 -8.54 0.30
C LEU A 45 10.94 -9.06 0.02
N THR A 46 11.12 -10.37 -0.10
CA THR A 46 12.42 -10.96 -0.40
C THR A 46 12.91 -10.51 -1.77
N ALA A 47 12.06 -10.56 -2.78
CA ALA A 47 12.39 -10.12 -4.13
C ALA A 47 12.68 -8.61 -4.19
N ASN A 48 11.84 -7.79 -3.53
CA ASN A 48 11.97 -6.32 -3.54
C ASN A 48 13.18 -5.81 -2.77
N ILE A 49 13.78 -6.61 -1.89
CA ILE A 49 15.06 -6.30 -1.23
C ILE A 49 16.24 -6.89 -2.00
N LEU A 50 16.18 -8.17 -2.36
CA LEU A 50 17.29 -8.89 -2.94
C LEU A 50 17.62 -8.39 -4.36
N ILE A 51 16.61 -8.15 -5.19
CA ILE A 51 16.81 -7.74 -6.57
C ILE A 51 17.54 -6.37 -6.67
N PRO A 52 17.12 -5.29 -5.97
CA PRO A 52 17.84 -4.04 -6.00
C PRO A 52 19.27 -4.14 -5.47
N VAL A 53 19.49 -4.94 -4.42
CA VAL A 53 20.83 -5.14 -3.87
C VAL A 53 21.74 -5.83 -4.89
N LEU A 54 21.29 -6.90 -5.53
CA LEU A 54 22.07 -7.60 -6.56
C LEU A 54 22.32 -6.71 -7.78
N MET A 55 21.31 -5.95 -8.20
CA MET A 55 21.45 -4.98 -9.31
C MET A 55 22.48 -3.89 -8.98
N LEU A 56 22.46 -3.33 -7.77
CA LEU A 56 23.43 -2.34 -7.33
C LEU A 56 24.85 -2.94 -7.28
N VAL A 57 25.02 -4.11 -6.70
CA VAL A 57 26.33 -4.79 -6.68
C VAL A 57 26.88 -4.97 -8.10
N TYR A 58 26.03 -5.41 -9.02
CA TYR A 58 26.43 -5.59 -10.41
C TYR A 58 26.74 -4.26 -11.12
N LEU A 59 25.93 -3.21 -10.88
CA LEU A 59 26.20 -1.85 -11.38
C LEU A 59 27.54 -1.30 -10.88
N PHE A 60 27.88 -1.49 -9.61
CA PHE A 60 29.17 -1.10 -9.05
C PHE A 60 30.33 -1.86 -9.70
N GLY A 61 30.13 -3.11 -10.09
CA GLY A 61 31.11 -3.91 -10.84
C GLY A 61 31.33 -3.43 -12.28
N LEU A 62 30.32 -2.81 -12.89
CA LEU A 62 30.40 -2.27 -14.24
C LEU A 62 31.05 -0.87 -14.27
N ASP A 63 30.45 0.08 -13.59
CA ASP A 63 31.00 1.44 -13.42
C ASP A 63 30.43 2.09 -12.14
N TRP A 64 31.32 2.37 -11.19
CA TRP A 64 30.96 2.92 -9.89
C TRP A 64 30.32 4.32 -9.98
N ARG A 65 30.60 5.10 -11.03
CA ARG A 65 30.08 6.46 -11.23
C ARG A 65 28.63 6.43 -11.63
N LEU A 66 28.28 5.53 -12.56
CA LEU A 66 26.90 5.33 -12.97
C LEU A 66 26.07 4.67 -11.85
N ALA A 67 26.69 3.76 -11.08
CA ALA A 67 26.09 3.19 -9.90
C ALA A 67 25.74 4.24 -8.82
N LEU A 68 26.67 5.17 -8.52
CA LEU A 68 26.44 6.25 -7.55
C LEU A 68 25.29 7.16 -7.98
N ILE A 69 25.20 7.53 -9.25
CA ILE A 69 24.09 8.37 -9.73
C ILE A 69 22.76 7.64 -9.62
N SER A 70 22.73 6.36 -9.98
CA SER A 70 21.53 5.54 -9.80
C SER A 70 21.14 5.42 -8.33
N LEU A 71 22.11 5.38 -7.42
CA LEU A 71 21.88 5.29 -5.98
C LEU A 71 21.35 6.60 -5.38
N VAL A 72 21.73 7.77 -5.90
CA VAL A 72 21.30 9.09 -5.39
C VAL A 72 19.78 9.27 -5.45
N THR A 73 19.11 8.68 -6.41
CA THR A 73 17.64 8.77 -6.54
C THR A 73 16.89 8.08 -5.42
N ILE A 74 17.48 7.03 -4.82
CA ILE A 74 16.86 6.26 -3.72
C ILE A 74 16.69 7.10 -2.45
N PRO A 75 17.75 7.74 -1.87
CA PRO A 75 17.57 8.56 -0.67
C PRO A 75 16.68 9.79 -0.91
N VAL A 76 16.71 10.37 -2.11
CA VAL A 76 15.83 11.49 -2.45
C VAL A 76 14.37 11.04 -2.51
N GLY A 77 14.08 9.91 -3.13
CA GLY A 77 12.74 9.30 -3.13
C GLY A 77 12.29 8.91 -1.72
N ALA A 78 13.19 8.33 -0.90
CA ALA A 78 12.91 8.01 0.49
C ALA A 78 12.57 9.24 1.33
N PHE A 79 13.27 10.37 1.12
CA PHE A 79 12.96 11.63 1.79
C PHE A 79 11.55 12.14 1.46
N CYS A 80 11.13 12.04 0.20
CA CYS A 80 9.76 12.35 -0.21
C CYS A 80 8.73 11.43 0.47
N TYR A 81 9.04 10.12 0.56
CA TYR A 81 8.19 9.16 1.24
C TYR A 81 8.06 9.45 2.74
N MET A 82 9.15 9.84 3.41
CA MET A 82 9.12 10.29 4.82
C MET A 82 8.20 11.50 5.00
N GLY A 83 8.19 12.44 4.05
CA GLY A 83 7.26 13.57 4.05
C GLY A 83 5.79 13.12 3.98
N MET A 84 5.50 12.07 3.22
CA MET A 84 4.16 11.45 3.15
C MET A 84 3.75 10.81 4.48
N MET A 85 4.71 10.20 5.20
CA MET A 85 4.47 9.53 6.48
C MET A 85 4.21 10.51 7.64
N LYS A 86 4.52 11.79 7.49
CA LYS A 86 4.24 12.81 8.50
C LYS A 86 2.75 12.85 8.82
N ASP A 87 2.42 12.70 10.11
CA ASP A 87 1.04 12.65 10.62
C ASP A 87 0.15 11.53 10.01
N TYR A 88 0.75 10.50 9.41
CA TYR A 88 0.03 9.40 8.76
C TYR A 88 -1.00 8.75 9.70
N GLU A 89 -0.62 8.44 10.93
CA GLU A 89 -1.51 7.78 11.90
C GLU A 89 -2.78 8.60 12.16
N LYS A 90 -2.65 9.91 12.35
CA LYS A 90 -3.81 10.80 12.59
C LYS A 90 -4.73 10.87 11.39
N ARG A 91 -4.15 10.97 10.19
CA ARG A 91 -4.90 11.06 8.94
C ARG A 91 -5.61 9.75 8.66
N TYR A 92 -4.91 8.63 8.82
CA TYR A 92 -5.46 7.29 8.63
C TYR A 92 -6.55 6.97 9.64
N ALA A 93 -6.35 7.30 10.92
CA ALA A 93 -7.35 7.13 11.96
C ALA A 93 -8.64 7.90 11.65
N ARG A 94 -8.54 9.11 11.09
CA ARG A 94 -9.70 9.90 10.67
C ARG A 94 -10.47 9.22 9.53
N VAL A 95 -9.78 8.71 8.52
CA VAL A 95 -10.41 7.98 7.41
C VAL A 95 -11.08 6.71 7.92
N LEU A 96 -10.41 5.98 8.81
CA LEU A 96 -10.95 4.76 9.41
C LEU A 96 -12.19 5.04 10.28
N ALA A 97 -12.18 6.12 11.06
CA ALA A 97 -13.32 6.53 11.87
C ALA A 97 -14.52 6.92 10.99
N ALA A 98 -14.30 7.75 9.96
CA ALA A 98 -15.34 8.13 9.01
C ALA A 98 -15.91 6.91 8.25
N GLY A 99 -15.05 5.94 7.87
CA GLY A 99 -15.49 4.68 7.27
C GLY A 99 -16.39 3.87 8.20
N LYS A 100 -16.01 3.69 9.46
CA LYS A 100 -16.82 2.98 10.46
C LYS A 100 -18.17 3.68 10.71
N ASN A 101 -18.19 5.01 10.74
CA ASN A 101 -19.43 5.77 10.91
C ASN A 101 -20.35 5.57 9.69
N MET A 102 -19.81 5.58 8.49
CA MET A 102 -20.56 5.31 7.26
C MET A 102 -21.13 3.88 7.27
N ASP A 103 -20.33 2.88 7.63
CA ASP A 103 -20.78 1.48 7.71
C ASP A 103 -21.92 1.34 8.73
N ALA A 104 -21.78 1.96 9.91
CA ALA A 104 -22.81 1.93 10.95
C ALA A 104 -24.12 2.63 10.47
N ALA A 105 -24.01 3.79 9.83
CA ALA A 105 -25.14 4.50 9.26
C ALA A 105 -25.81 3.69 8.14
N THR A 106 -25.05 2.97 7.34
CA THR A 106 -25.56 2.08 6.29
C THR A 106 -26.37 0.94 6.88
N VAL A 107 -25.84 0.25 7.90
CA VAL A 107 -26.54 -0.86 8.58
C VAL A 107 -27.82 -0.35 9.25
N GLU A 108 -27.76 0.81 9.92
CA GLU A 108 -28.92 1.43 10.57
C GLU A 108 -29.99 1.82 9.54
N TYR A 109 -29.59 2.41 8.41
CA TYR A 109 -30.51 2.81 7.35
C TYR A 109 -31.20 1.61 6.70
N ILE A 110 -30.44 0.55 6.37
CA ILE A 110 -30.99 -0.66 5.76
C ILE A 110 -31.86 -1.44 6.77
N GLY A 111 -31.36 -1.64 7.99
CA GLY A 111 -32.07 -2.38 9.03
C GLY A 111 -33.33 -1.66 9.55
N GLY A 112 -33.34 -0.33 9.51
CA GLY A 112 -34.47 0.49 9.94
C GLY A 112 -35.48 0.86 8.84
N ILE A 113 -35.31 0.38 7.59
CA ILE A 113 -36.08 0.84 6.44
C ILE A 113 -37.59 0.60 6.61
N GLU A 114 -38.00 -0.48 7.27
CA GLU A 114 -39.41 -0.80 7.55
C GLU A 114 -40.03 0.22 8.51
N VAL A 115 -39.31 0.55 9.59
CA VAL A 115 -39.72 1.53 10.59
C VAL A 115 -39.79 2.93 9.98
N VAL A 116 -38.79 3.30 9.19
CA VAL A 116 -38.69 4.56 8.46
C VAL A 116 -39.87 4.74 7.52
N LYS A 117 -40.29 3.70 6.81
CA LYS A 117 -41.47 3.74 5.91
C LYS A 117 -42.77 3.85 6.70
N THR A 118 -42.89 3.10 7.81
CA THR A 118 -44.13 3.10 8.63
C THR A 118 -44.37 4.45 9.28
N PHE A 119 -43.32 5.14 9.75
CA PHE A 119 -43.45 6.43 10.45
C PHE A 119 -43.17 7.64 9.53
N ASN A 120 -43.04 7.46 8.23
CA ASN A 120 -42.77 8.50 7.23
C ASN A 120 -41.54 9.40 7.57
N GLN A 121 -40.51 8.81 8.21
CA GLN A 121 -39.27 9.51 8.58
C GLN A 121 -38.14 9.30 7.57
N GLY A 122 -38.47 9.03 6.32
CA GLY A 122 -37.52 8.71 5.25
C GLY A 122 -36.46 9.79 5.03
N GLU A 123 -36.87 11.05 5.05
CA GLU A 123 -35.96 12.16 4.79
C GLU A 123 -34.86 12.32 5.86
N ARG A 124 -35.25 12.21 7.14
CA ARG A 124 -34.28 12.31 8.26
C ARG A 124 -33.30 11.17 8.32
N SER A 125 -33.76 9.94 8.11
CA SER A 125 -32.92 8.74 8.11
C SER A 125 -31.96 8.75 6.90
N TYR A 126 -32.45 9.13 5.72
CA TYR A 126 -31.65 9.31 4.52
C TYR A 126 -30.58 10.39 4.71
N LYS A 127 -30.94 11.53 5.32
CA LYS A 127 -30.00 12.62 5.58
C LYS A 127 -28.84 12.16 6.46
N LYS A 128 -29.10 11.42 7.55
CA LYS A 128 -28.05 10.87 8.42
C LYS A 128 -27.07 9.98 7.65
N TYR A 129 -27.60 9.12 6.80
CA TYR A 129 -26.78 8.27 5.93
C TYR A 129 -25.98 9.10 4.92
N ALA A 130 -26.61 10.04 4.24
CA ALA A 130 -25.96 10.91 3.26
C ALA A 130 -24.85 11.76 3.89
N ASP A 131 -25.08 12.30 5.10
CA ASP A 131 -24.07 13.05 5.85
C ASP A 131 -22.85 12.17 6.21
N ALA A 132 -23.07 10.92 6.63
CA ALA A 132 -21.99 9.99 6.93
C ALA A 132 -21.19 9.60 5.68
N VAL A 133 -21.85 9.44 4.53
CA VAL A 133 -21.17 9.22 3.23
C VAL A 133 -20.32 10.42 2.84
N ALA A 134 -20.87 11.64 2.95
CA ALA A 134 -20.16 12.88 2.64
C ALA A 134 -18.95 13.12 3.56
N GLU A 135 -19.07 12.78 4.85
CA GLU A 135 -17.94 12.82 5.80
C GLU A 135 -16.84 11.86 5.41
N ASN A 136 -17.19 10.62 5.06
CA ASN A 136 -16.22 9.59 4.62
C ASN A 136 -15.51 10.01 3.32
N GLU A 137 -16.26 10.53 2.34
CA GLU A 137 -15.70 11.09 1.12
C GLU A 137 -14.72 12.23 1.42
N THR A 138 -15.15 13.20 2.24
CA THR A 138 -14.32 14.36 2.63
C THR A 138 -13.03 13.92 3.33
N ALA A 139 -13.11 12.94 4.22
CA ALA A 139 -11.94 12.39 4.90
C ALA A 139 -10.96 11.75 3.92
N LYS A 140 -11.45 10.93 2.99
CA LYS A 140 -10.64 10.26 1.95
C LYS A 140 -10.00 11.26 0.98
N VAL A 141 -10.78 12.20 0.47
CA VAL A 141 -10.31 13.24 -0.47
C VAL A 141 -9.25 14.12 0.20
N THR A 142 -9.47 14.50 1.45
CA THR A 142 -8.50 15.30 2.23
C THR A 142 -7.20 14.54 2.41
N TRP A 143 -7.27 13.27 2.80
CA TRP A 143 -6.10 12.42 2.93
C TRP A 143 -5.35 12.28 1.61
N PHE A 144 -6.07 11.98 0.52
CA PHE A 144 -5.49 11.86 -0.81
C PHE A 144 -4.79 13.17 -1.25
N LYS A 145 -5.44 14.32 -1.11
CA LYS A 145 -4.83 15.62 -1.45
C LYS A 145 -3.55 15.91 -0.66
N GLN A 146 -3.50 15.50 0.62
CA GLN A 146 -2.35 15.73 1.49
C GLN A 146 -1.18 14.78 1.20
N THR A 147 -1.44 13.58 0.70
CA THR A 147 -0.41 12.55 0.45
C THR A 147 0.03 12.48 -1.00
N ASN A 148 -0.88 12.76 -1.94
CA ASN A 148 -0.65 12.57 -3.36
C ASN A 148 0.53 13.41 -3.91
N GLY A 149 0.73 14.62 -3.40
CA GLY A 149 1.85 15.47 -3.81
C GLY A 149 3.21 14.82 -3.53
N TYR A 150 3.38 14.29 -2.33
CA TYR A 150 4.60 13.57 -1.94
C TYR A 150 4.77 12.25 -2.70
N TYR A 151 3.67 11.51 -2.89
CA TYR A 151 3.66 10.26 -3.64
C TYR A 151 4.09 10.47 -5.09
N VAL A 152 3.46 11.41 -5.80
CA VAL A 152 3.79 11.73 -7.20
C VAL A 152 5.22 12.23 -7.33
N MET A 153 5.68 13.09 -6.40
CA MET A 153 7.04 13.61 -6.40
C MET A 153 8.05 12.48 -6.17
N GLY A 154 7.82 11.61 -5.19
CA GLY A 154 8.66 10.44 -4.94
C GLY A 154 8.73 9.50 -6.14
N LEU A 155 7.58 9.19 -6.75
CA LEU A 155 7.49 8.36 -7.94
C LEU A 155 8.24 8.99 -9.13
N SER A 156 8.07 10.30 -9.36
CA SER A 156 8.74 11.02 -10.43
C SER A 156 10.27 11.03 -10.26
N ILE A 157 10.76 11.19 -9.04
CA ILE A 157 12.20 11.18 -8.74
C ILE A 157 12.78 9.78 -8.97
N LEU A 158 12.11 8.74 -8.52
CA LEU A 158 12.56 7.35 -8.74
C LEU A 158 12.62 7.02 -10.23
N THR A 159 11.61 7.42 -11.01
CA THR A 159 11.60 7.19 -12.46
C THR A 159 12.56 8.10 -13.23
N ALA A 160 12.94 9.24 -12.64
CA ALA A 160 13.91 10.18 -13.21
C ALA A 160 15.38 9.72 -13.14
N THR A 161 15.66 8.50 -12.67
CA THR A 161 17.02 7.91 -12.64
C THR A 161 17.71 8.02 -14.00
N LEU A 162 16.98 7.87 -15.09
CA LEU A 162 17.50 8.04 -16.45
C LEU A 162 18.01 9.45 -16.74
N VAL A 163 17.39 10.47 -16.15
CA VAL A 163 17.81 11.86 -16.34
C VAL A 163 19.22 12.11 -15.79
N GLY A 164 19.64 11.34 -14.80
CA GLY A 164 21.02 11.36 -14.30
C GLY A 164 21.96 10.44 -15.09
N VAL A 165 21.53 9.20 -15.32
CA VAL A 165 22.36 8.16 -15.93
C VAL A 165 22.65 8.44 -17.41
N LEU A 166 21.69 8.94 -18.20
CA LEU A 166 21.87 9.19 -19.62
C LEU A 166 22.91 10.30 -19.91
N PRO A 167 22.81 11.52 -19.34
CA PRO A 167 23.79 12.58 -19.65
C PRO A 167 25.19 12.23 -19.17
N LEU A 168 25.33 11.72 -17.94
CA LEU A 168 26.63 11.33 -17.42
C LEU A 168 27.21 10.14 -18.17
N GLY A 169 26.41 9.12 -18.43
CA GLY A 169 26.83 7.94 -19.17
C GLY A 169 27.26 8.28 -20.58
N SER A 170 26.51 9.13 -21.29
CA SER A 170 26.88 9.64 -22.64
C SER A 170 28.18 10.44 -22.59
N TRP A 171 28.34 11.29 -21.58
CA TRP A 171 29.59 12.05 -21.41
C TRP A 171 30.80 11.15 -21.14
N LEU A 172 30.65 10.13 -20.30
CA LEU A 172 31.70 9.15 -20.05
C LEU A 172 32.05 8.32 -21.30
N PHE A 173 31.02 7.94 -22.07
CA PHE A 173 31.22 7.24 -23.35
C PHE A 173 31.97 8.08 -24.37
N ILE A 174 31.60 9.36 -24.59
CA ILE A 174 32.26 10.27 -25.51
C ILE A 174 33.74 10.47 -25.10
N ASN A 175 34.04 10.51 -23.82
CA ASN A 175 35.42 10.62 -23.30
C ASN A 175 36.17 9.27 -23.26
N GLY A 176 35.63 8.20 -23.84
CA GLY A 176 36.27 6.89 -23.92
C GLY A 176 36.48 6.18 -22.59
N ARG A 177 35.74 6.58 -21.56
CA ARG A 177 35.87 6.02 -20.20
C ARG A 177 34.93 4.83 -19.94
N VAL A 178 33.91 4.67 -20.75
CA VAL A 178 32.91 3.59 -20.66
C VAL A 178 32.62 3.09 -22.06
N GLU A 179 32.56 1.77 -22.26
CA GLU A 179 32.18 1.16 -23.52
C GLU A 179 30.66 1.25 -23.76
N ALA A 180 30.26 1.21 -25.04
CA ALA A 180 28.83 1.26 -25.41
C ALA A 180 28.01 0.14 -24.76
N GLY A 181 28.54 -1.09 -24.71
CA GLY A 181 27.87 -2.22 -24.07
C GLY A 181 27.63 -2.00 -22.59
N THR A 182 28.64 -1.48 -21.87
CA THR A 182 28.53 -1.13 -20.45
C THR A 182 27.49 -0.03 -20.22
N LEU A 183 27.47 1.02 -21.05
CA LEU A 183 26.49 2.09 -20.95
C LEU A 183 25.07 1.57 -21.13
N ILE A 184 24.80 0.77 -22.16
CA ILE A 184 23.48 0.21 -22.43
C ILE A 184 23.04 -0.68 -21.25
N THR A 185 23.93 -1.52 -20.75
CA THR A 185 23.65 -2.39 -19.60
C THR A 185 23.32 -1.59 -18.35
N CYS A 186 24.06 -0.52 -18.07
CA CYS A 186 23.79 0.38 -16.94
C CYS A 186 22.43 1.08 -17.06
N ILE A 187 22.05 1.51 -18.26
CA ILE A 187 20.73 2.11 -18.50
C ILE A 187 19.59 1.11 -18.22
N ILE A 188 19.71 -0.12 -18.72
CA ILE A 188 18.70 -1.17 -18.51
C ILE A 188 18.59 -1.51 -17.01
N LEU A 189 19.72 -1.67 -16.33
CA LEU A 189 19.74 -1.97 -14.90
C LEU A 189 19.19 -0.81 -14.05
N ALA A 190 19.53 0.43 -14.38
CA ALA A 190 19.02 1.62 -13.70
C ALA A 190 17.48 1.74 -13.80
N LEU A 191 16.90 1.37 -14.95
CA LEU A 191 15.46 1.27 -15.11
C LEU A 191 14.84 0.14 -14.28
N GLY A 192 15.51 -1.01 -14.26
CA GLY A 192 15.06 -2.18 -13.49
C GLY A 192 15.07 -1.97 -11.99
N LEU A 193 15.94 -1.09 -11.49
CA LEU A 193 16.12 -0.81 -10.06
C LEU A 193 14.90 -0.11 -9.44
N VAL A 194 14.15 0.63 -10.24
CA VAL A 194 13.00 1.43 -9.78
C VAL A 194 11.79 0.58 -9.45
N LYS A 195 11.50 -0.44 -10.25
CA LYS A 195 10.29 -1.25 -10.13
C LYS A 195 10.13 -1.93 -8.75
N PRO A 196 11.15 -2.61 -8.18
CA PRO A 196 11.05 -3.23 -6.87
C PRO A 196 10.89 -2.24 -5.70
N LEU A 197 11.26 -0.97 -5.90
CA LEU A 197 11.17 0.08 -4.86
C LEU A 197 9.78 0.72 -4.79
N ILE A 198 8.91 0.46 -5.78
CA ILE A 198 7.55 1.05 -5.87
C ILE A 198 6.48 0.01 -5.52
N GLN A 199 6.80 -1.26 -5.62
CA GLN A 199 5.93 -2.38 -5.23
C GLN A 199 6.02 -2.67 -3.74
#